data_8aeda30b1339405297a81a0f00b8cca4
#
_entry.id   8aeda30b1339405297a81a0f00b8cca4
#
_cell.length_a   1.000
_cell.length_b   1.000
_cell.length_c   1.000
_cell.angle_alpha   90.00
_cell.angle_beta   90.00
_cell.angle_gamma   90.00
#
_symmetry.space_group_name_H-M   'P 1'
#
loop_
_entity.id
_entity.type
_entity.pdbx_description
1 polymer ?
#
loop_
_entity_poly.entity_id
_entity_poly.type
_entity_poly.pdbx_seq_one_letter_code
_entity_poly.pdbx_strand_id
1 'polypeptide(L)'
;MHSVSLGLRPAAVTQHHGFYRGENAVGRPVAGALSTHLQYAFSFPASSAFGKMFPTSYQGVGIAYYTFFNHSAIGSPAAVYVFQGARIAQLTETLSLDYEWNFGVSSFWKPNIAVGTKVNAYINAGLMLSWRPLPEWNFSAGVDFTHFSNGDTTLPNVG
;
A
#
# COMPACT_ATOMS: atom_id res chain seq x y z
N MET A 1 -20.41 -9.07 -3.80
CA MET A 1 -20.46 -7.71 -3.21
C MET A 1 -19.36 -6.87 -3.83
N HIS A 2 -19.60 -5.57 -4.08
CA HIS A 2 -18.63 -4.63 -4.68
C HIS A 2 -18.47 -3.43 -3.76
N SER A 3 -17.29 -2.87 -3.67
CA SER A 3 -17.00 -1.67 -2.88
C SER A 3 -15.93 -0.79 -3.53
N VAL A 4 -15.99 0.50 -3.22
CA VAL A 4 -14.95 1.48 -3.54
C VAL A 4 -14.48 2.08 -2.23
N SER A 5 -13.19 2.21 -2.06
CA SER A 5 -12.59 2.81 -0.86
C SER A 5 -11.58 3.89 -1.22
N LEU A 6 -11.51 4.90 -0.36
CA LEU A 6 -10.50 5.95 -0.37
C LEU A 6 -9.70 5.84 0.92
N GLY A 7 -8.37 5.82 0.80
CA GLY A 7 -7.46 5.72 1.95
C GLY A 7 -6.42 6.83 1.95
N LEU A 8 -6.05 7.27 3.14
CA LEU A 8 -4.89 8.11 3.40
C LEU A 8 -3.97 7.35 4.35
N ARG A 9 -2.69 7.22 3.97
CA ARG A 9 -1.71 6.44 4.75
C ARG A 9 -0.47 7.29 5.00
N PRO A 10 -0.34 7.91 6.18
CA PRO A 10 0.93 8.50 6.62
C PRO A 10 1.92 7.39 6.96
N ALA A 11 3.20 7.57 6.61
CA ALA A 11 4.23 6.58 6.83
C ALA A 11 5.54 7.21 7.32
N ALA A 12 6.26 6.49 8.16
CA ALA A 12 7.66 6.76 8.46
C ALA A 12 8.54 6.02 7.45
N VAL A 13 9.56 6.68 6.93
CA VAL A 13 10.53 6.09 6.01
C VAL A 13 11.72 5.57 6.81
N THR A 14 12.07 4.29 6.60
CA THR A 14 13.24 3.68 7.25
C THR A 14 14.52 4.28 6.69
N GLN A 15 15.32 4.92 7.54
CA GLN A 15 16.54 5.64 7.17
C GLN A 15 17.78 4.71 7.23
N HIS A 16 17.73 3.57 6.57
CA HIS A 16 18.81 2.57 6.60
C HIS A 16 20.02 2.95 5.71
N HIS A 17 19.86 3.89 4.77
CA HIS A 17 20.93 4.34 3.87
C HIS A 17 21.15 5.87 3.99
N GLY A 18 22.38 6.33 3.70
CA GLY A 18 22.76 7.75 3.76
C GLY A 18 21.87 8.66 2.93
N PHE A 19 21.41 8.20 1.77
CA PHE A 19 20.46 8.92 0.93
C PHE A 19 19.21 9.38 1.71
N TYR A 20 18.62 8.49 2.51
CA TYR A 20 17.43 8.83 3.31
C TYR A 20 17.76 9.70 4.51
N ARG A 21 19.01 9.70 4.98
CA ARG A 21 19.52 10.56 6.07
C ARG A 21 19.93 11.96 5.61
N GLY A 22 19.85 12.24 4.31
CA GLY A 22 20.13 13.56 3.75
C GLY A 22 21.35 13.62 2.84
N GLU A 23 22.07 12.52 2.61
CA GLU A 23 23.14 12.43 1.61
C GLU A 23 22.56 12.30 0.20
N ASN A 24 21.71 13.25 -0.17
CA ASN A 24 21.03 13.32 -1.45
C ASN A 24 21.22 14.72 -2.07
N ALA A 25 20.85 14.89 -3.33
CA ALA A 25 21.07 16.12 -4.07
C ALA A 25 20.45 17.38 -3.44
N VAL A 26 19.54 17.25 -2.49
CA VAL A 26 18.84 18.35 -1.81
C VAL A 26 19.39 18.58 -0.40
N GLY A 27 20.21 17.65 0.14
CA GLY A 27 20.77 17.74 1.49
C GLY A 27 19.73 17.65 2.61
N ARG A 28 18.57 17.03 2.36
CA ARG A 28 17.47 16.89 3.33
C ARG A 28 17.09 15.44 3.54
N PRO A 29 16.85 15.01 4.80
CA PRO A 29 16.41 13.66 5.08
C PRO A 29 15.01 13.38 4.50
N VAL A 30 14.77 12.11 4.16
CA VAL A 30 13.47 11.59 3.78
C VAL A 30 12.97 10.74 4.93
N ALA A 31 12.25 11.35 5.84
CA ALA A 31 11.81 10.71 7.09
C ALA A 31 10.35 10.24 7.05
N GLY A 32 9.55 10.79 6.15
CA GLY A 32 8.13 10.50 6.08
C GLY A 32 7.58 10.49 4.67
N ALA A 33 6.44 9.87 4.54
CA ALA A 33 5.63 9.85 3.33
C ALA A 33 4.14 9.99 3.66
N LEU A 34 3.37 10.41 2.68
CA LEU A 34 1.92 10.35 2.71
C LEU A 34 1.47 9.74 1.39
N SER A 35 0.57 8.77 1.45
CA SER A 35 -0.04 8.21 0.26
C SER A 35 -1.56 8.31 0.27
N THR A 36 -2.13 8.47 -0.93
CA THR A 36 -3.57 8.41 -1.18
C THR A 36 -3.85 7.19 -2.03
N HIS A 37 -4.84 6.39 -1.62
CA HIS A 37 -5.22 5.16 -2.28
C HIS A 37 -6.67 5.23 -2.73
N LEU A 38 -6.95 4.81 -3.96
CA LEU A 38 -8.29 4.53 -4.46
C LEU A 38 -8.34 3.05 -4.86
N GLN A 39 -9.29 2.31 -4.27
CA GLN A 39 -9.40 0.86 -4.48
C GLN A 39 -10.82 0.50 -4.92
N TYR A 40 -10.92 -0.45 -5.83
CA TYR A 40 -12.15 -1.15 -6.17
C TYR A 40 -12.02 -2.60 -5.78
N ALA A 41 -12.91 -3.09 -4.92
CA ALA A 41 -12.91 -4.45 -4.41
C ALA A 41 -14.19 -5.20 -4.77
N PHE A 42 -14.06 -6.51 -4.88
CA PHE A 42 -15.18 -7.45 -4.99
C PHE A 42 -14.94 -8.70 -4.15
N SER A 43 -16.05 -9.30 -3.69
CA SER A 43 -16.07 -10.63 -3.04
C SER A 43 -16.87 -11.59 -3.87
N PHE A 44 -16.46 -12.86 -3.87
CA PHE A 44 -17.22 -13.90 -4.54
C PHE A 44 -18.57 -14.15 -3.85
N PRO A 45 -19.62 -14.49 -4.61
CA PRO A 45 -20.91 -14.84 -4.02
C PRO A 45 -20.78 -16.02 -3.05
N ALA A 46 -21.50 -15.96 -1.93
CA ALA A 46 -21.53 -17.05 -0.94
C ALA A 46 -22.03 -18.39 -1.52
N SER A 47 -22.75 -18.37 -2.64
CA SER A 47 -23.18 -19.55 -3.38
C SER A 47 -22.07 -20.22 -4.19
N SER A 48 -20.99 -19.52 -4.53
CA SER A 48 -19.86 -20.06 -5.28
C SER A 48 -18.98 -20.96 -4.41
N ALA A 49 -18.24 -21.87 -5.04
CA ALA A 49 -17.29 -22.73 -4.33
C ALA A 49 -16.22 -21.92 -3.59
N PHE A 50 -15.67 -20.89 -4.24
CA PHE A 50 -14.67 -20.00 -3.64
C PHE A 50 -15.23 -19.16 -2.49
N GLY A 51 -16.44 -18.59 -2.64
CA GLY A 51 -17.10 -17.82 -1.59
C GLY A 51 -17.46 -18.64 -0.36
N LYS A 52 -17.76 -19.94 -0.54
CA LYS A 52 -17.96 -20.88 0.57
C LYS A 52 -16.66 -21.21 1.31
N MET A 53 -15.57 -21.37 0.57
CA MET A 53 -14.26 -21.71 1.13
C MET A 53 -13.60 -20.50 1.84
N PHE A 54 -13.80 -19.30 1.29
CA PHE A 54 -13.20 -18.04 1.79
C PHE A 54 -14.26 -16.95 1.98
N PRO A 55 -15.18 -17.10 2.92
CA PRO A 55 -16.40 -16.25 3.01
C PRO A 55 -16.14 -14.80 3.36
N THR A 56 -14.97 -14.47 3.91
CA THR A 56 -14.61 -13.11 4.30
C THR A 56 -13.60 -12.46 3.36
N SER A 57 -13.14 -13.20 2.32
CA SER A 57 -12.14 -12.68 1.41
C SER A 57 -12.72 -11.66 0.43
N TYR A 58 -11.92 -10.68 0.12
CA TYR A 58 -12.15 -9.70 -0.94
C TYR A 58 -10.86 -9.49 -1.72
N GLN A 59 -10.98 -9.13 -2.99
CA GLN A 59 -9.85 -8.82 -3.85
C GLN A 59 -10.24 -7.71 -4.83
N GLY A 60 -9.24 -7.10 -5.44
CA GLY A 60 -9.52 -6.01 -6.37
C GLY A 60 -8.28 -5.39 -6.97
N VAL A 61 -8.48 -4.18 -7.48
CA VAL A 61 -7.46 -3.35 -8.09
C VAL A 61 -7.42 -1.98 -7.41
N GLY A 62 -6.27 -1.39 -7.34
CA GLY A 62 -6.09 -0.08 -6.75
C GLY A 62 -5.03 0.74 -7.45
N ILE A 63 -5.12 2.05 -7.21
CA ILE A 63 -4.09 3.01 -7.54
C ILE A 63 -3.68 3.76 -6.29
N ALA A 64 -2.41 4.15 -6.22
CA ALA A 64 -1.88 4.96 -5.13
C ALA A 64 -0.99 6.06 -5.67
N TYR A 65 -0.98 7.19 -4.98
CA TYR A 65 -0.06 8.29 -5.20
C TYR A 65 0.69 8.59 -3.91
N TYR A 66 2.00 8.76 -4.02
CA TYR A 66 2.91 8.98 -2.90
C TYR A 66 3.58 10.34 -2.97
N THR A 67 3.66 11.01 -1.83
CA THR A 67 4.58 12.13 -1.62
C THR A 67 5.52 11.82 -0.47
N PHE A 68 6.81 12.00 -0.70
CA PHE A 68 7.87 11.85 0.31
C PHE A 68 8.33 13.21 0.84
N PHE A 69 7.61 14.29 0.52
CA PHE A 69 7.94 15.67 0.88
C PHE A 69 9.33 16.13 0.39
N ASN A 70 9.94 15.34 -0.50
CA ASN A 70 11.24 15.63 -1.13
C ASN A 70 11.19 15.25 -2.62
N HIS A 71 10.30 15.92 -3.36
CA HIS A 71 10.06 15.65 -4.78
C HIS A 71 11.34 15.75 -5.63
N SER A 72 12.25 16.69 -5.30
CA SER A 72 13.48 16.89 -6.04
C SER A 72 14.47 15.72 -5.93
N ALA A 73 14.42 14.95 -4.83
CA ALA A 73 15.29 13.79 -4.63
C ALA A 73 14.63 12.48 -5.08
N ILE A 74 13.33 12.29 -4.86
CA ILE A 74 12.64 11.00 -5.05
C ILE A 74 11.66 11.04 -6.21
N GLY A 75 11.06 12.18 -6.50
CA GLY A 75 9.92 12.31 -7.41
C GLY A 75 8.59 12.22 -6.66
N SER A 76 7.53 11.90 -7.40
CA SER A 76 6.17 11.68 -6.87
C SER A 76 5.62 10.37 -7.43
N PRO A 77 5.97 9.24 -6.83
CA PRO A 77 5.60 7.94 -7.36
C PRO A 77 4.10 7.69 -7.32
N ALA A 78 3.61 7.00 -8.33
CA ALA A 78 2.29 6.43 -8.37
C ALA A 78 2.39 4.92 -8.57
N ALA A 79 1.45 4.17 -8.00
CA ALA A 79 1.39 2.72 -8.11
C ALA A 79 0.05 2.26 -8.66
N VAL A 80 0.06 1.17 -9.42
CA VAL A 80 -1.12 0.39 -9.81
C VAL A 80 -0.91 -1.01 -9.28
N TYR A 81 -1.90 -1.56 -8.59
CA TYR A 81 -1.74 -2.83 -7.90
C TYR A 81 -3.02 -3.66 -7.87
N VAL A 82 -2.86 -4.96 -7.71
CA VAL A 82 -3.90 -5.88 -7.26
C VAL A 82 -3.78 -6.04 -5.76
N PHE A 83 -4.88 -6.34 -5.10
CA PHE A 83 -4.89 -6.60 -3.66
C PHE A 83 -5.85 -7.71 -3.28
N GLN A 84 -5.59 -8.30 -2.14
CA GLN A 84 -6.46 -9.28 -1.50
C GLN A 84 -6.41 -9.08 0.00
N GLY A 85 -7.55 -9.19 0.63
CA GLY A 85 -7.67 -9.17 2.08
C GLY A 85 -8.74 -10.15 2.57
N ALA A 86 -8.72 -10.40 3.87
CA ALA A 86 -9.76 -11.14 4.53
C ALA A 86 -9.80 -10.81 6.03
N ARG A 87 -10.91 -11.17 6.66
CA ARG A 87 -11.05 -11.08 8.11
C ARG A 87 -10.23 -12.15 8.79
N ILE A 88 -9.44 -11.73 9.79
CA ILE A 88 -8.73 -12.60 10.72
C ILE A 88 -9.66 -12.98 11.88
N ALA A 89 -10.32 -11.97 12.47
CA ALA A 89 -11.18 -12.16 13.63
C ALA A 89 -12.35 -11.16 13.64
N GLN A 90 -13.52 -11.64 14.04
CA GLN A 90 -14.65 -10.79 14.41
C GLN A 90 -14.52 -10.44 15.89
N LEU A 91 -14.36 -9.15 16.21
CA LEU A 91 -14.15 -8.68 17.59
C LEU A 91 -15.49 -8.33 18.28
N THR A 92 -16.38 -7.66 17.51
CA THR A 92 -17.75 -7.38 17.92
C THR A 92 -18.69 -7.53 16.71
N GLU A 93 -19.98 -7.29 16.85
CA GLU A 93 -20.92 -7.35 15.72
C GLU A 93 -20.55 -6.40 14.57
N THR A 94 -19.92 -5.27 14.88
CA THR A 94 -19.56 -4.24 13.90
C THR A 94 -18.07 -4.03 13.71
N LEU A 95 -17.20 -4.63 14.53
CA LEU A 95 -15.75 -4.44 14.50
C LEU A 95 -15.02 -5.75 14.18
N SER A 96 -14.13 -5.72 13.20
CA SER A 96 -13.27 -6.85 12.83
C SER A 96 -11.79 -6.46 12.77
N LEU A 97 -10.93 -7.46 12.91
CA LEU A 97 -9.52 -7.40 12.57
C LEU A 97 -9.34 -8.06 11.21
N ASP A 98 -8.82 -7.31 10.26
CA ASP A 98 -8.62 -7.74 8.87
C ASP A 98 -7.14 -7.62 8.49
N TYR A 99 -6.69 -8.41 7.50
CA TYR A 99 -5.43 -8.21 6.81
C TYR A 99 -5.67 -7.79 5.36
N GLU A 100 -4.71 -7.11 4.77
CA GLU A 100 -4.66 -6.83 3.34
C GLU A 100 -3.22 -6.88 2.85
N TRP A 101 -3.00 -7.41 1.66
CA TRP A 101 -1.74 -7.32 0.95
C TRP A 101 -1.98 -6.80 -0.46
N ASN A 102 -1.02 -6.03 -0.96
CA ASN A 102 -1.04 -5.42 -2.28
C ASN A 102 0.23 -5.80 -3.03
N PHE A 103 0.09 -6.06 -4.33
CA PHE A 103 1.21 -6.32 -5.23
C PHE A 103 0.99 -5.61 -6.55
N GLY A 104 2.00 -4.91 -7.05
CA GLY A 104 1.88 -4.16 -8.29
C GLY A 104 3.16 -3.52 -8.75
N VAL A 105 3.00 -2.46 -9.53
CA VAL A 105 4.11 -1.67 -10.06
C VAL A 105 3.91 -0.21 -9.73
N SER A 106 5.02 0.48 -9.47
CA SER A 106 5.07 1.92 -9.27
C SER A 106 5.96 2.58 -10.31
N SER A 107 5.63 3.82 -10.67
CA SER A 107 6.37 4.62 -11.64
C SER A 107 6.49 6.08 -11.18
N PHE A 108 7.11 6.93 -12.00
CA PHE A 108 7.39 8.34 -11.73
C PHE A 108 8.42 8.57 -10.61
N TRP A 109 9.25 7.57 -10.34
CA TRP A 109 10.43 7.73 -9.51
C TRP A 109 11.48 8.59 -10.22
N LYS A 110 12.18 9.39 -9.45
CA LYS A 110 13.40 10.04 -9.90
C LYS A 110 14.55 9.06 -9.58
N PRO A 111 15.21 8.47 -10.61
CA PRO A 111 16.31 7.53 -10.37
C PRO A 111 17.40 8.16 -9.51
N ASN A 112 17.82 7.44 -8.49
CA ASN A 112 18.85 7.85 -7.53
C ASN A 112 19.52 6.60 -6.95
N ILE A 113 20.42 6.76 -5.99
CA ILE A 113 21.14 5.65 -5.38
C ILE A 113 20.23 4.67 -4.62
N ALA A 114 19.09 5.14 -4.13
CA ALA A 114 18.15 4.29 -3.40
C ALA A 114 17.21 3.50 -4.34
N VAL A 115 16.83 4.15 -5.47
CA VAL A 115 15.89 3.60 -6.45
C VAL A 115 16.48 3.81 -7.84
N GLY A 116 17.18 2.81 -8.37
CA GLY A 116 17.95 2.89 -9.63
C GLY A 116 17.09 3.00 -10.89
N THR A 117 15.77 2.76 -10.82
CA THR A 117 14.87 2.72 -11.97
C THR A 117 13.65 3.62 -11.80
N LYS A 118 13.06 4.01 -12.95
CA LYS A 118 11.79 4.78 -12.98
C LYS A 118 10.57 3.93 -12.68
N VAL A 119 10.68 2.62 -12.82
CA VAL A 119 9.61 1.64 -12.59
C VAL A 119 10.12 0.61 -11.58
N ASN A 120 9.33 0.37 -10.54
CA ASN A 120 9.69 -0.52 -9.44
C ASN A 120 8.49 -1.40 -9.07
N ALA A 121 8.76 -2.59 -8.53
CA ALA A 121 7.75 -3.39 -7.87
C ALA A 121 7.20 -2.62 -6.65
N TYR A 122 5.93 -2.79 -6.40
CA TYR A 122 5.20 -2.28 -5.26
C TYR A 122 4.64 -3.45 -4.46
N ILE A 123 5.02 -3.53 -3.20
CA ILE A 123 4.54 -4.57 -2.27
C ILE A 123 4.10 -3.86 -1.00
N ASN A 124 2.91 -4.21 -0.51
CA ASN A 124 2.40 -3.69 0.76
C ASN A 124 1.67 -4.82 1.49
N ALA A 125 1.78 -4.85 2.80
CA ALA A 125 1.02 -5.76 3.65
C ALA A 125 0.71 -5.08 4.98
N GLY A 126 -0.49 -5.28 5.50
CA GLY A 126 -0.92 -4.64 6.73
C GLY A 126 -2.05 -5.35 7.45
N LEU A 127 -2.30 -4.86 8.66
CA LEU A 127 -3.40 -5.24 9.52
C LEU A 127 -4.24 -4.00 9.81
N MET A 128 -5.56 -4.15 9.82
CA MET A 128 -6.48 -3.07 10.07
C MET A 128 -7.65 -3.49 10.94
N LEU A 129 -8.11 -2.58 11.77
CA LEU A 129 -9.41 -2.64 12.41
C LEU A 129 -10.44 -2.03 11.46
N SER A 130 -11.48 -2.78 11.15
CA SER A 130 -12.57 -2.39 10.26
C SER A 130 -13.86 -2.26 11.06
N TRP A 131 -14.41 -1.06 11.09
CA TRP A 131 -15.66 -0.76 11.78
C TRP A 131 -16.78 -0.52 10.78
N ARG A 132 -17.86 -1.30 10.87
CA ARG A 132 -19.04 -1.26 10.00
C ARG A 132 -20.27 -0.88 10.79
N PRO A 133 -20.50 0.43 11.04
CA PRO A 133 -21.70 0.87 11.77
C PRO A 133 -22.98 0.63 10.98
N LEU A 134 -22.92 0.63 9.64
CA LEU A 134 -24.00 0.37 8.71
C LEU A 134 -23.53 -0.56 7.60
N PRO A 135 -24.43 -1.30 6.92
CA PRO A 135 -24.05 -2.26 5.87
C PRO A 135 -23.25 -1.66 4.72
N GLU A 136 -23.49 -0.39 4.37
CA GLU A 136 -22.88 0.32 3.26
C GLU A 136 -21.57 1.03 3.64
N TRP A 137 -21.29 1.20 4.94
CA TRP A 137 -20.14 1.98 5.41
C TRP A 137 -19.13 1.11 6.13
N ASN A 138 -17.88 1.22 5.71
CA ASN A 138 -16.73 0.61 6.38
C ASN A 138 -15.65 1.66 6.62
N PHE A 139 -15.29 1.87 7.87
CA PHE A 139 -14.16 2.71 8.28
C PHE A 139 -13.04 1.80 8.77
N SER A 140 -11.84 2.02 8.27
CA SER A 140 -10.68 1.18 8.65
C SER A 140 -9.52 2.05 9.11
N ALA A 141 -8.84 1.60 10.15
CA ALA A 141 -7.59 2.15 10.63
C ALA A 141 -6.62 1.00 10.91
N GLY A 142 -5.36 1.17 10.55
CA GLY A 142 -4.41 0.08 10.69
C GLY A 142 -2.96 0.50 10.54
N VAL A 143 -2.10 -0.49 10.47
CA VAL A 143 -0.68 -0.35 10.21
C VAL A 143 -0.30 -1.22 9.03
N ASP A 144 0.56 -0.72 8.17
CA ASP A 144 1.07 -1.46 7.03
C ASP A 144 2.56 -1.22 6.83
N PHE A 145 3.17 -2.13 6.08
CA PHE A 145 4.53 -2.02 5.59
C PHE A 145 4.50 -1.96 4.07
N THR A 146 5.17 -0.95 3.52
CA THR A 146 5.30 -0.77 2.07
C THR A 146 6.76 -0.90 1.65
N HIS A 147 7.01 -1.66 0.59
CA HIS A 147 8.32 -1.84 -0.01
C HIS A 147 8.27 -1.56 -1.51
N PHE A 148 9.26 -0.82 -1.98
CA PHE A 148 9.50 -0.58 -3.40
C PHE A 148 10.86 -1.16 -3.79
N SER A 149 10.91 -1.93 -4.86
CA SER A 149 12.15 -2.54 -5.32
C SER A 149 12.15 -2.70 -6.84
N ASN A 150 13.32 -2.57 -7.44
CA ASN A 150 13.52 -2.94 -8.84
C ASN A 150 13.94 -4.42 -9.02
N GLY A 151 14.00 -5.21 -7.92
CA GLY A 151 14.38 -6.61 -7.97
C GLY A 151 15.84 -6.85 -8.43
N ASP A 152 16.75 -5.93 -8.15
CA ASP A 152 18.15 -5.94 -8.59
C ASP A 152 18.36 -5.96 -10.12
N THR A 153 17.34 -5.60 -10.88
CA THR A 153 17.45 -5.51 -12.34
C THR A 153 18.39 -4.38 -12.79
N THR A 154 18.60 -3.39 -11.92
CA THR A 154 19.51 -2.27 -12.15
C THR A 154 20.09 -1.78 -10.83
N LEU A 155 21.42 -1.72 -10.72
CA LEU A 155 22.12 -1.15 -9.57
C LEU A 155 22.27 0.38 -9.75
N PRO A 156 22.28 1.13 -8.62
CA PRO A 156 22.09 0.69 -7.23
C PRO A 156 20.63 0.41 -6.89
N ASN A 157 20.39 -0.53 -5.98
CA ASN A 157 19.07 -0.86 -5.44
C ASN A 157 19.20 -1.08 -3.93
N VAL A 158 18.96 -0.05 -3.16
CA VAL A 158 18.99 -0.05 -1.68
C VAL A 158 17.60 0.31 -1.08
N GLY A 159 16.54 0.05 -1.90
CA GLY A 159 15.15 0.36 -1.57
C GLY A 159 14.51 -0.52 -0.50
#